data_2750f73e23d0b1e1e5cd4289d7854f70
#
_entry.id   2750f73e23d0b1e1e5cd4289d7854f70
#
_cell.length_a   1.000
_cell.length_b   1.000
_cell.length_c   1.000
_cell.angle_alpha   90.00
_cell.angle_beta   90.00
_cell.angle_gamma   90.00
#
_symmetry.space_group_name_H-M   'P 1'
#
loop_
_entity.id
_entity.type
_entity.pdbx_description
1 polymer ?
#
loop_
_entity_poly.entity_id
_entity_poly.type
_entity_poly.pdbx_seq_one_letter_code
_entity_poly.pdbx_strand_id
1 'polypeptide(L)'
;MAFPAQNNPIKDGLNSRLNQIESNLSEASRLLNDAESGLNSLDASIGGLAGRLSAVRGRGYAAMGHLDATIRILTEKWTALGPGVRQSLANAVGPLNGQINGAQAEARTLREMIAVDNFGVAEGMAAQLESKSASIRSSASREATQATAPVRDLTAALGAVERDLKLAETTVDLFGQAAFPMQQQESPVLAVEGKMMEGEKSHGVLYFTNHRFVFEGQKEVVLEKHFLIVTKKRIERVVEIERPVGAVRQISKGRVGLLAGTGVFVEFKPEVGLPVTPFDVKAWEADVITRFFRYITGGEADRDIAATHGVANPAPPTIKLARCTACGAPHSGEIYQGQASVQCEYCGASVAIT
;
A
#
# COMPACT_ATOMS: atom_id res chain seq x y z
N MET A 1 -55.86 -31.39 21.21
CA MET A 1 -55.00 -30.71 22.18
C MET A 1 -53.58 -31.28 22.01
N ALA A 2 -52.65 -30.54 21.45
CA ALA A 2 -51.27 -30.99 21.35
C ALA A 2 -50.60 -30.71 22.73
N PHE A 3 -50.08 -31.73 23.35
CA PHE A 3 -49.25 -31.58 24.56
C PHE A 3 -48.03 -30.77 24.21
N PRO A 4 -47.64 -29.77 25.05
CA PRO A 4 -46.36 -29.09 24.79
C PRO A 4 -45.23 -30.12 24.92
N ALA A 5 -44.31 -30.11 23.95
CA ALA A 5 -43.14 -30.97 23.98
C ALA A 5 -42.40 -30.75 25.31
N GLN A 6 -42.30 -31.78 26.15
CA GLN A 6 -41.58 -31.73 27.42
C GLN A 6 -40.10 -31.48 27.08
N ASN A 7 -39.56 -30.34 27.50
CA ASN A 7 -38.12 -30.06 27.47
C ASN A 7 -37.39 -31.17 28.22
N ASN A 8 -36.60 -31.95 27.55
CA ASN A 8 -35.76 -32.97 28.16
C ASN A 8 -34.36 -32.39 28.40
N PRO A 9 -33.98 -32.02 29.62
CA PRO A 9 -32.72 -31.33 29.93
C PRO A 9 -31.50 -32.17 29.53
N ILE A 10 -31.60 -33.52 29.53
CA ILE A 10 -30.55 -34.41 29.08
C ILE A 10 -30.33 -34.26 27.55
N LYS A 11 -31.41 -34.26 26.79
CA LYS A 11 -31.41 -34.09 25.34
C LYS A 11 -30.83 -32.74 24.95
N ASP A 12 -31.23 -31.68 25.65
CA ASP A 12 -30.72 -30.30 25.40
C ASP A 12 -29.23 -30.20 25.73
N GLY A 13 -28.79 -30.82 26.83
CA GLY A 13 -27.37 -30.92 27.19
C GLY A 13 -26.52 -31.64 26.14
N LEU A 14 -27.01 -32.81 25.67
CA LEU A 14 -26.34 -33.58 24.62
C LEU A 14 -26.28 -32.84 23.26
N ASN A 15 -27.36 -32.14 22.87
CA ASN A 15 -27.37 -31.32 21.70
C ASN A 15 -26.37 -30.16 21.79
N SER A 16 -26.23 -29.51 22.92
CA SER A 16 -25.23 -28.48 23.16
C SER A 16 -23.81 -29.00 22.99
N ARG A 17 -23.54 -30.19 23.56
CA ARG A 17 -22.21 -30.87 23.40
C ARG A 17 -21.95 -31.24 21.95
N LEU A 18 -22.94 -31.79 21.24
CA LEU A 18 -22.84 -32.11 19.82
C LEU A 18 -22.49 -30.85 18.98
N ASN A 19 -23.16 -29.75 19.24
CA ASN A 19 -22.87 -28.48 18.58
C ASN A 19 -21.42 -28.01 18.83
N GLN A 20 -20.92 -28.16 20.05
CA GLN A 20 -19.54 -27.83 20.38
C GLN A 20 -18.52 -28.74 19.67
N ILE A 21 -18.81 -30.05 19.55
CA ILE A 21 -18.00 -31.01 18.80
C ILE A 21 -17.92 -30.60 17.32
N GLU A 22 -19.08 -30.32 16.70
CA GLU A 22 -19.16 -29.93 15.29
C GLU A 22 -18.47 -28.59 15.04
N SER A 23 -18.58 -27.63 15.97
CA SER A 23 -17.86 -26.37 15.92
C SER A 23 -16.35 -26.57 15.96
N ASN A 24 -15.82 -27.43 16.84
CA ASN A 24 -14.40 -27.75 16.92
C ASN A 24 -13.87 -28.38 15.63
N LEU A 25 -14.63 -29.30 15.02
CA LEU A 25 -14.25 -29.97 13.77
C LEU A 25 -14.30 -29.01 12.58
N SER A 26 -15.30 -28.13 12.51
CA SER A 26 -15.39 -27.08 11.50
C SER A 26 -14.22 -26.10 11.60
N GLU A 27 -13.88 -25.67 12.82
CA GLU A 27 -12.74 -24.78 13.05
C GLU A 27 -11.41 -25.44 12.67
N ALA A 28 -11.22 -26.73 12.97
CA ALA A 28 -10.04 -27.47 12.54
C ALA A 28 -9.89 -27.48 11.01
N SER A 29 -10.99 -27.78 10.28
CA SER A 29 -11.00 -27.73 8.82
C SER A 29 -10.66 -26.33 8.29
N ARG A 30 -11.27 -25.29 8.89
CA ARG A 30 -11.03 -23.89 8.51
C ARG A 30 -9.56 -23.52 8.67
N LEU A 31 -8.92 -23.85 9.79
CA LEU A 31 -7.51 -23.54 10.05
C LEU A 31 -6.57 -24.15 9.00
N LEU A 32 -6.82 -25.39 8.59
CA LEU A 32 -6.03 -26.04 7.55
C LEU A 32 -6.23 -25.42 6.17
N ASN A 33 -7.49 -25.13 5.81
CA ASN A 33 -7.82 -24.47 4.54
C ASN A 33 -7.28 -23.02 4.47
N ASP A 34 -7.33 -22.29 5.58
CA ASP A 34 -6.78 -20.93 5.66
C ASP A 34 -5.25 -20.94 5.47
N ALA A 35 -4.55 -21.92 6.04
CA ALA A 35 -3.12 -22.07 5.86
C ALA A 35 -2.75 -22.39 4.39
N GLU A 36 -3.48 -23.29 3.75
CA GLU A 36 -3.27 -23.64 2.34
C GLU A 36 -3.58 -22.47 1.41
N SER A 37 -4.72 -21.80 1.61
CA SER A 37 -5.11 -20.62 0.86
C SER A 37 -4.13 -19.48 1.04
N GLY A 38 -3.58 -19.30 2.26
CA GLY A 38 -2.54 -18.31 2.56
C GLY A 38 -1.26 -18.56 1.76
N LEU A 39 -0.80 -19.81 1.66
CA LEU A 39 0.37 -20.18 0.85
C LEU A 39 0.13 -19.96 -0.65
N ASN A 40 -1.05 -20.29 -1.16
CA ASN A 40 -1.42 -20.06 -2.56
C ASN A 40 -1.48 -18.56 -2.88
N SER A 41 -2.04 -17.76 -1.99
CA SER A 41 -2.06 -16.30 -2.13
C SER A 41 -0.66 -15.70 -2.11
N LEU A 42 0.21 -16.19 -1.22
CA LEU A 42 1.61 -15.77 -1.15
C LEU A 42 2.36 -16.07 -2.46
N ASP A 43 2.15 -17.25 -3.03
CA ASP A 43 2.73 -17.66 -4.31
C ASP A 43 2.30 -16.74 -5.46
N ALA A 44 0.99 -16.51 -5.57
CA ALA A 44 0.42 -15.64 -6.61
C ALA A 44 0.91 -14.20 -6.47
N SER A 45 0.94 -13.67 -5.22
CA SER A 45 1.43 -12.32 -4.95
C SER A 45 2.89 -12.15 -5.33
N ILE A 46 3.77 -13.04 -4.86
CA ILE A 46 5.21 -12.96 -5.19
C ILE A 46 5.43 -13.12 -6.69
N GLY A 47 4.74 -14.10 -7.33
CA GLY A 47 4.84 -14.34 -8.76
C GLY A 47 4.40 -13.13 -9.62
N GLY A 48 3.46 -12.33 -9.12
CA GLY A 48 2.97 -11.13 -9.80
C GLY A 48 3.86 -9.88 -9.69
N LEU A 49 4.75 -9.82 -8.67
CA LEU A 49 5.49 -8.59 -8.36
C LEU A 49 6.39 -8.10 -9.51
N ALA A 50 7.13 -9.00 -10.14
CA ALA A 50 8.06 -8.66 -11.22
C ALA A 50 7.31 -8.07 -12.43
N GLY A 51 6.17 -8.65 -12.80
CA GLY A 51 5.32 -8.14 -13.89
C GLY A 51 4.76 -6.75 -13.58
N ARG A 52 4.28 -6.53 -12.37
CA ARG A 52 3.78 -5.22 -11.91
C ARG A 52 4.89 -4.17 -11.92
N LEU A 53 6.07 -4.50 -11.38
CA LEU A 53 7.22 -3.58 -11.41
C LEU A 53 7.63 -3.24 -12.84
N SER A 54 7.71 -4.24 -13.74
CA SER A 54 8.01 -4.02 -15.14
C SER A 54 7.01 -3.09 -15.83
N ALA A 55 5.72 -3.23 -15.53
CA ALA A 55 4.68 -2.35 -16.07
C ALA A 55 4.85 -0.90 -15.60
N VAL A 56 5.20 -0.68 -14.32
CA VAL A 56 5.46 0.64 -13.76
C VAL A 56 6.73 1.26 -14.37
N ARG A 57 7.82 0.47 -14.49
CA ARG A 57 9.08 0.89 -15.16
C ARG A 57 8.84 1.26 -16.62
N GLY A 58 8.05 0.46 -17.35
CA GLY A 58 7.69 0.74 -18.75
C GLY A 58 6.90 2.04 -18.95
N ARG A 59 6.28 2.56 -17.88
CA ARG A 59 5.58 3.87 -17.86
C ARG A 59 6.50 5.04 -17.41
N GLY A 60 7.81 4.80 -17.27
CA GLY A 60 8.80 5.83 -16.95
C GLY A 60 9.03 6.06 -15.46
N TYR A 61 8.52 5.21 -14.57
CA TYR A 61 8.81 5.32 -13.13
C TYR A 61 10.18 4.72 -12.82
N ALA A 62 11.16 5.56 -12.55
CA ALA A 62 12.54 5.15 -12.27
C ALA A 62 12.95 5.26 -10.79
N ALA A 63 12.13 5.90 -9.95
CA ALA A 63 12.36 6.01 -8.52
C ALA A 63 12.20 4.66 -7.78
N MET A 64 12.57 4.61 -6.50
CA MET A 64 12.55 3.40 -5.65
C MET A 64 13.34 2.24 -6.26
N GLY A 65 14.60 2.46 -6.63
CA GLY A 65 15.48 1.44 -7.22
C GLY A 65 15.65 0.19 -6.36
N HIS A 66 15.44 0.30 -5.05
CA HIS A 66 15.47 -0.84 -4.12
C HIS A 66 14.41 -1.92 -4.43
N LEU A 67 13.30 -1.56 -5.10
CA LEU A 67 12.22 -2.51 -5.42
C LEU A 67 12.71 -3.67 -6.29
N ASP A 68 13.57 -3.41 -7.29
CA ASP A 68 14.10 -4.42 -8.18
C ASP A 68 14.88 -5.49 -7.41
N ALA A 69 15.78 -5.05 -6.53
CA ALA A 69 16.57 -5.96 -5.69
C ALA A 69 15.70 -6.70 -4.67
N THR A 70 14.75 -6.01 -4.03
CA THR A 70 13.90 -6.59 -2.99
C THR A 70 12.96 -7.64 -3.57
N ILE A 71 12.33 -7.37 -4.72
CA ILE A 71 11.45 -8.33 -5.41
C ILE A 71 12.25 -9.58 -5.81
N ARG A 72 13.45 -9.40 -6.36
CA ARG A 72 14.32 -10.55 -6.69
C ARG A 72 14.65 -11.40 -5.46
N ILE A 73 15.03 -10.78 -4.34
CA ILE A 73 15.33 -11.48 -3.08
C ILE A 73 14.09 -12.23 -2.55
N LEU A 74 12.90 -11.60 -2.61
CA LEU A 74 11.66 -12.26 -2.19
C LEU A 74 11.34 -13.47 -3.06
N THR A 75 11.50 -13.36 -4.38
CA THR A 75 11.27 -14.44 -5.33
C THR A 75 12.26 -15.59 -5.10
N GLU A 76 13.54 -15.31 -4.91
CA GLU A 76 14.57 -16.30 -4.62
C GLU A 76 14.29 -17.05 -3.29
N LYS A 77 13.95 -16.30 -2.24
CA LYS A 77 13.58 -16.89 -0.94
C LYS A 77 12.33 -17.78 -1.03
N TRP A 78 11.31 -17.31 -1.76
CA TRP A 78 10.09 -18.11 -1.95
C TRP A 78 10.37 -19.39 -2.75
N THR A 79 11.15 -19.30 -3.82
CA THR A 79 11.55 -20.46 -4.62
C THR A 79 12.28 -21.50 -3.78
N ALA A 80 13.11 -21.07 -2.83
CA ALA A 80 13.84 -21.97 -1.94
C ALA A 80 12.96 -22.57 -0.84
N LEU A 81 12.06 -21.80 -0.25
CA LEU A 81 11.26 -22.21 0.93
C LEU A 81 9.91 -22.83 0.56
N GLY A 82 9.26 -22.33 -0.47
CA GLY A 82 7.88 -22.65 -0.83
C GLY A 82 7.58 -24.13 -1.00
N PRO A 83 8.40 -24.90 -1.75
CA PRO A 83 8.18 -26.34 -1.90
C PRO A 83 8.21 -27.11 -0.57
N GLY A 84 9.17 -26.80 0.30
CA GLY A 84 9.30 -27.43 1.62
C GLY A 84 8.12 -27.11 2.55
N VAL A 85 7.67 -25.86 2.56
CA VAL A 85 6.53 -25.42 3.36
C VAL A 85 5.23 -26.09 2.88
N ARG A 86 4.99 -26.15 1.57
CA ARG A 86 3.83 -26.85 0.99
C ARG A 86 3.84 -28.33 1.33
N GLN A 87 5.00 -29.00 1.22
CA GLN A 87 5.12 -30.40 1.55
C GLN A 87 4.87 -30.64 3.05
N SER A 88 5.38 -29.78 3.93
CA SER A 88 5.14 -29.87 5.37
C SER A 88 3.66 -29.72 5.70
N LEU A 89 2.98 -28.75 5.09
CA LEU A 89 1.54 -28.55 5.28
C LEU A 89 0.74 -29.75 4.72
N ALA A 90 1.05 -30.25 3.55
CA ALA A 90 0.36 -31.39 2.94
C ALA A 90 0.49 -32.65 3.81
N ASN A 91 1.67 -32.89 4.40
CA ASN A 91 1.92 -34.01 5.31
C ASN A 91 1.07 -33.92 6.60
N ALA A 92 0.74 -32.72 7.06
CA ALA A 92 -0.12 -32.49 8.22
C ALA A 92 -1.61 -32.56 7.86
N VAL A 93 -2.00 -31.99 6.72
CA VAL A 93 -3.41 -31.88 6.27
C VAL A 93 -4.02 -33.24 6.01
N GLY A 94 -3.34 -34.14 5.33
CA GLY A 94 -3.88 -35.45 4.97
C GLY A 94 -4.39 -36.27 6.17
N PRO A 95 -3.53 -36.56 7.18
CA PRO A 95 -3.92 -37.29 8.39
C PRO A 95 -5.01 -36.57 9.20
N LEU A 96 -4.92 -35.25 9.34
CA LEU A 96 -5.90 -34.46 10.09
C LEU A 96 -7.27 -34.46 9.42
N ASN A 97 -7.36 -34.34 8.12
CA ASN A 97 -8.62 -34.49 7.38
C ASN A 97 -9.23 -35.87 7.57
N GLY A 98 -8.44 -36.93 7.60
CA GLY A 98 -8.89 -38.28 7.94
C GLY A 98 -9.52 -38.34 9.34
N GLN A 99 -8.87 -37.74 10.33
CA GLN A 99 -9.39 -37.67 11.71
C GLN A 99 -10.68 -36.81 11.82
N ILE A 100 -10.73 -35.68 11.12
CA ILE A 100 -11.91 -34.80 11.06
C ILE A 100 -13.09 -35.58 10.46
N ASN A 101 -12.91 -36.22 9.32
CA ASN A 101 -13.97 -36.98 8.64
C ASN A 101 -14.45 -38.15 9.51
N GLY A 102 -13.55 -38.86 10.19
CA GLY A 102 -13.91 -39.91 11.13
C GLY A 102 -14.74 -39.40 12.30
N ALA A 103 -14.30 -38.30 12.92
CA ALA A 103 -15.03 -37.67 14.03
C ALA A 103 -16.39 -37.09 13.61
N GLN A 104 -16.52 -36.57 12.38
CA GLN A 104 -17.77 -36.12 11.82
C GLN A 104 -18.76 -37.28 11.62
N ALA A 105 -18.29 -38.46 11.18
CA ALA A 105 -19.11 -39.66 11.07
C ALA A 105 -19.62 -40.11 12.46
N GLU A 106 -18.75 -40.13 13.45
CA GLU A 106 -19.11 -40.44 14.85
C GLU A 106 -20.11 -39.41 15.41
N ALA A 107 -19.97 -38.10 15.10
CA ALA A 107 -20.91 -37.06 15.51
C ALA A 107 -22.32 -37.26 14.88
N ARG A 108 -22.40 -37.75 13.65
CA ARG A 108 -23.69 -38.15 13.04
C ARG A 108 -24.34 -39.30 13.78
N THR A 109 -23.57 -40.33 14.14
CA THR A 109 -24.09 -41.45 14.95
C THR A 109 -24.57 -40.98 16.33
N LEU A 110 -23.84 -40.05 16.98
CA LEU A 110 -24.27 -39.42 18.22
C LEU A 110 -25.61 -38.70 18.05
N ARG A 111 -25.77 -37.96 16.97
CA ARG A 111 -27.04 -37.26 16.63
C ARG A 111 -28.20 -38.23 16.51
N GLU A 112 -28.00 -39.38 15.82
CA GLU A 112 -28.99 -40.42 15.68
C GLU A 112 -29.39 -41.02 17.05
N MET A 113 -28.40 -41.29 17.93
CA MET A 113 -28.67 -41.82 19.29
C MET A 113 -29.47 -40.83 20.13
N ILE A 114 -29.18 -39.54 20.02
CA ILE A 114 -29.94 -38.48 20.71
C ILE A 114 -31.40 -38.43 20.17
N ALA A 115 -31.57 -38.63 18.87
CA ALA A 115 -32.85 -38.60 18.20
C ALA A 115 -33.78 -39.73 18.68
N VAL A 116 -33.22 -40.93 18.94
CA VAL A 116 -33.95 -42.09 19.44
C VAL A 116 -33.95 -42.25 20.97
N ASP A 117 -33.58 -41.16 21.69
CA ASP A 117 -33.55 -41.06 23.15
C ASP A 117 -32.67 -42.13 23.86
N ASN A 118 -31.64 -42.63 23.18
CA ASN A 118 -30.64 -43.56 23.76
C ASN A 118 -29.54 -42.81 24.52
N PHE A 119 -29.92 -42.09 25.58
CA PHE A 119 -29.08 -41.16 26.31
C PHE A 119 -27.87 -41.79 27.01
N GLY A 120 -28.02 -43.01 27.54
CA GLY A 120 -26.93 -43.68 28.28
C GLY A 120 -25.71 -43.96 27.42
N VAL A 121 -25.89 -44.38 26.16
CA VAL A 121 -24.80 -44.57 25.18
C VAL A 121 -24.33 -43.24 24.63
N ALA A 122 -25.27 -42.32 24.35
CA ALA A 122 -24.97 -41.00 23.81
C ALA A 122 -24.07 -40.16 24.72
N GLU A 123 -24.25 -40.20 26.07
CA GLU A 123 -23.39 -39.49 27.04
C GLU A 123 -21.92 -39.95 26.96
N GLY A 124 -21.67 -41.27 26.92
CA GLY A 124 -20.33 -41.82 26.82
C GLY A 124 -19.65 -41.44 25.50
N MET A 125 -20.40 -41.53 24.39
CA MET A 125 -19.91 -41.14 23.07
C MET A 125 -19.63 -39.63 22.97
N ALA A 126 -20.53 -38.80 23.51
CA ALA A 126 -20.35 -37.36 23.57
C ALA A 126 -19.06 -36.97 24.29
N ALA A 127 -18.79 -37.56 25.49
CA ALA A 127 -17.57 -37.29 26.26
C ALA A 127 -16.28 -37.64 25.50
N GLN A 128 -16.28 -38.75 24.80
CA GLN A 128 -15.13 -39.16 23.96
C GLN A 128 -14.94 -38.21 22.76
N LEU A 129 -16.03 -37.85 22.05
CA LEU A 129 -15.98 -36.96 20.89
C LEU A 129 -15.59 -35.54 21.26
N GLU A 130 -16.00 -35.01 22.41
CA GLU A 130 -15.56 -33.69 22.91
C GLU A 130 -14.04 -33.64 23.06
N SER A 131 -13.47 -34.61 23.76
CA SER A 131 -12.00 -34.70 23.92
C SER A 131 -11.29 -34.85 22.56
N LYS A 132 -11.82 -35.75 21.70
CA LYS A 132 -11.27 -36.02 20.37
C LYS A 132 -11.33 -34.79 19.47
N SER A 133 -12.47 -34.09 19.38
CA SER A 133 -12.64 -32.90 18.56
C SER A 133 -11.78 -31.73 19.03
N ALA A 134 -11.66 -31.52 20.36
CA ALA A 134 -10.78 -30.52 20.93
C ALA A 134 -9.30 -30.81 20.62
N SER A 135 -8.88 -32.07 20.71
CA SER A 135 -7.52 -32.51 20.33
C SER A 135 -7.23 -32.29 18.84
N ILE A 136 -8.16 -32.65 17.96
CA ILE A 136 -8.06 -32.44 16.51
C ILE A 136 -7.90 -30.93 16.19
N ARG A 137 -8.75 -30.06 16.78
CA ARG A 137 -8.65 -28.60 16.61
C ARG A 137 -7.29 -28.05 17.07
N SER A 138 -6.82 -28.49 18.24
CA SER A 138 -5.52 -28.08 18.77
C SER A 138 -4.37 -28.51 17.88
N SER A 139 -4.43 -29.75 17.34
CA SER A 139 -3.44 -30.27 16.41
C SER A 139 -3.47 -29.51 15.09
N ALA A 140 -4.65 -29.24 14.52
CA ALA A 140 -4.78 -28.45 13.29
C ALA A 140 -4.17 -27.04 13.46
N SER A 141 -4.45 -26.36 14.56
CA SER A 141 -3.87 -25.05 14.87
C SER A 141 -2.35 -25.10 14.98
N ARG A 142 -1.82 -26.08 15.69
CA ARG A 142 -0.36 -26.24 15.86
C ARG A 142 0.34 -26.55 14.53
N GLU A 143 -0.17 -27.53 13.78
CA GLU A 143 0.44 -27.94 12.51
C GLU A 143 0.36 -26.81 11.45
N ALA A 144 -0.77 -26.13 11.32
CA ALA A 144 -0.90 -24.97 10.44
C ALA A 144 0.11 -23.86 10.80
N THR A 145 0.26 -23.57 12.10
CA THR A 145 1.20 -22.55 12.59
C THR A 145 2.65 -22.97 12.35
N GLN A 146 3.00 -24.21 12.62
CA GLN A 146 4.37 -24.72 12.43
C GLN A 146 4.75 -24.78 10.96
N ALA A 147 3.85 -25.25 10.10
CA ALA A 147 4.08 -25.31 8.66
C ALA A 147 4.29 -23.92 8.04
N THR A 148 3.54 -22.90 8.48
CA THR A 148 3.63 -21.55 7.93
C THR A 148 4.65 -20.64 8.62
N ALA A 149 5.23 -21.06 9.76
CA ALA A 149 6.23 -20.27 10.49
C ALA A 149 7.44 -19.81 9.63
N PRO A 150 8.02 -20.66 8.75
CA PRO A 150 9.18 -20.26 7.95
C PRO A 150 8.92 -19.10 6.98
N VAL A 151 7.67 -18.84 6.60
CA VAL A 151 7.30 -17.79 5.62
C VAL A 151 6.75 -16.50 6.26
N ARG A 152 6.71 -16.40 7.58
CA ARG A 152 6.18 -15.23 8.29
C ARG A 152 6.91 -13.95 7.92
N ASP A 153 8.25 -13.96 7.94
CA ASP A 153 9.05 -12.79 7.61
C ASP A 153 8.93 -12.43 6.13
N LEU A 154 8.79 -13.45 5.26
CA LEU A 154 8.55 -13.25 3.85
C LEU A 154 7.21 -12.55 3.59
N THR A 155 6.15 -12.96 4.30
CA THR A 155 4.83 -12.33 4.22
C THR A 155 4.86 -10.86 4.68
N ALA A 156 5.60 -10.57 5.75
CA ALA A 156 5.76 -9.20 6.23
C ALA A 156 6.52 -8.32 5.20
N ALA A 157 7.60 -8.86 4.63
CA ALA A 157 8.38 -8.18 3.59
C ALA A 157 7.57 -7.98 2.30
N LEU A 158 6.78 -8.97 1.88
CA LEU A 158 5.85 -8.86 0.76
C LEU A 158 4.88 -7.70 0.95
N GLY A 159 4.24 -7.61 2.12
CA GLY A 159 3.31 -6.52 2.42
C GLY A 159 3.95 -5.12 2.35
N ALA A 160 5.25 -4.98 2.64
CA ALA A 160 5.97 -3.73 2.45
C ALA A 160 6.18 -3.41 0.97
N VAL A 161 6.64 -4.39 0.18
CA VAL A 161 6.85 -4.24 -1.27
C VAL A 161 5.54 -3.94 -2.00
N GLU A 162 4.45 -4.62 -1.63
CA GLU A 162 3.13 -4.38 -2.24
C GLU A 162 2.63 -2.95 -2.01
N ARG A 163 2.86 -2.39 -0.82
CA ARG A 163 2.51 -0.98 -0.53
C ARG A 163 3.34 -0.01 -1.37
N ASP A 164 4.66 -0.23 -1.46
CA ASP A 164 5.53 0.64 -2.25
C ASP A 164 5.24 0.52 -3.75
N LEU A 165 4.97 -0.69 -4.25
CA LEU A 165 4.57 -0.92 -5.64
C LEU A 165 3.21 -0.29 -5.96
N LYS A 166 2.22 -0.40 -5.05
CA LYS A 166 0.92 0.27 -5.20
C LYS A 166 1.06 1.79 -5.24
N LEU A 167 1.96 2.33 -4.43
CA LEU A 167 2.27 3.77 -4.45
C LEU A 167 2.89 4.20 -5.80
N ALA A 168 3.82 3.40 -6.33
CA ALA A 168 4.41 3.64 -7.64
C ALA A 168 3.35 3.57 -8.77
N GLU A 169 2.48 2.56 -8.76
CA GLU A 169 1.35 2.43 -9.69
C GLU A 169 0.44 3.66 -9.64
N THR A 170 0.01 4.07 -8.44
CA THR A 170 -0.82 5.26 -8.24
C THR A 170 -0.11 6.52 -8.74
N THR A 171 1.20 6.65 -8.48
CA THR A 171 2.00 7.78 -8.93
C THR A 171 1.99 7.89 -10.45
N VAL A 172 2.30 6.82 -11.19
CA VAL A 172 2.30 6.87 -12.65
C VAL A 172 0.90 7.07 -13.25
N ASP A 173 -0.15 6.57 -12.59
CA ASP A 173 -1.53 6.81 -13.00
C ASP A 173 -1.89 8.31 -12.91
N LEU A 174 -1.51 8.97 -11.81
CA LEU A 174 -1.74 10.40 -11.61
C LEU A 174 -0.90 11.25 -12.56
N PHE A 175 0.39 10.92 -12.75
CA PHE A 175 1.25 11.61 -13.71
C PHE A 175 0.76 11.46 -15.16
N GLY A 176 0.18 10.30 -15.50
CA GLY A 176 -0.45 10.09 -16.83
C GLY A 176 -1.66 10.99 -17.09
N GLN A 177 -2.18 11.65 -16.06
CA GLN A 177 -3.33 12.56 -16.14
C GLN A 177 -2.95 14.02 -15.87
N ALA A 178 -1.69 14.31 -15.56
CA ALA A 178 -1.22 15.66 -15.24
C ALA A 178 -1.37 16.61 -16.42
N ALA A 179 -1.75 17.86 -16.16
CA ALA A 179 -1.92 18.89 -17.18
C ALA A 179 -0.60 19.62 -17.53
N PHE A 180 0.47 19.39 -16.78
CA PHE A 180 1.77 19.99 -17.04
C PHE A 180 2.71 19.01 -17.75
N PRO A 181 3.59 19.47 -18.65
CA PRO A 181 4.57 18.62 -19.30
C PRO A 181 5.74 18.30 -18.37
N MET A 182 6.28 17.10 -18.50
CA MET A 182 7.56 16.74 -17.88
C MET A 182 8.71 17.47 -18.59
N GLN A 183 9.69 17.92 -17.80
CA GLN A 183 10.90 18.54 -18.36
C GLN A 183 11.92 17.47 -18.79
N GLN A 184 12.93 17.90 -19.53
CA GLN A 184 14.02 17.00 -19.93
C GLN A 184 14.74 16.48 -18.67
N GLN A 185 15.01 15.18 -18.59
CA GLN A 185 15.65 14.48 -17.47
C GLN A 185 14.81 14.48 -16.16
N GLU A 186 13.58 14.93 -16.22
CA GLU A 186 12.64 14.86 -15.09
C GLU A 186 11.95 13.51 -15.07
N SER A 187 11.80 12.95 -13.85
CA SER A 187 11.15 11.67 -13.63
C SER A 187 10.11 11.75 -12.51
N PRO A 188 8.98 11.03 -12.63
CA PRO A 188 8.01 10.91 -11.56
C PRO A 188 8.63 10.27 -10.32
N VAL A 189 8.36 10.83 -9.15
CA VAL A 189 8.81 10.26 -7.87
C VAL A 189 7.64 9.95 -6.96
N LEU A 190 6.69 10.89 -6.81
CA LEU A 190 5.50 10.72 -5.98
C LEU A 190 4.36 11.58 -6.50
N ALA A 191 3.15 11.04 -6.53
CA ALA A 191 1.92 11.82 -6.69
C ALA A 191 0.89 11.39 -5.64
N VAL A 192 0.26 12.38 -4.98
CA VAL A 192 -0.71 12.16 -3.90
C VAL A 192 -1.88 13.13 -4.08
N GLU A 193 -3.10 12.61 -4.00
CA GLU A 193 -4.28 13.44 -3.94
C GLU A 193 -4.35 14.21 -2.62
N GLY A 194 -4.76 15.47 -2.67
CA GLY A 194 -4.86 16.29 -1.48
C GLY A 194 -5.71 17.54 -1.73
N LYS A 195 -5.89 18.31 -0.67
CA LYS A 195 -6.63 19.57 -0.72
C LYS A 195 -5.77 20.69 -0.19
N MET A 196 -5.51 21.69 -1.01
CA MET A 196 -4.89 22.93 -0.55
C MET A 196 -5.86 23.68 0.37
N MET A 197 -5.37 24.09 1.54
CA MET A 197 -6.21 24.68 2.59
C MET A 197 -6.03 26.18 2.73
N GLU A 198 -5.17 26.78 1.91
CA GLU A 198 -4.92 28.22 1.87
C GLU A 198 -5.52 28.83 0.60
N GLY A 199 -5.99 30.08 0.66
CA GLY A 199 -6.64 30.76 -0.46
C GLY A 199 -8.00 30.13 -0.84
N GLU A 200 -8.25 29.98 -2.12
CA GLU A 200 -9.37 29.19 -2.63
C GLU A 200 -9.06 27.71 -2.40
N LYS A 201 -9.74 27.10 -1.41
CA LYS A 201 -9.57 25.69 -1.09
C LYS A 201 -9.85 24.82 -2.31
N SER A 202 -8.80 24.25 -2.90
CA SER A 202 -8.91 23.41 -4.09
C SER A 202 -8.52 21.97 -3.81
N HIS A 203 -9.32 21.03 -4.28
CA HIS A 203 -8.91 19.63 -4.38
C HIS A 203 -7.96 19.49 -5.56
N GLY A 204 -6.96 18.62 -5.44
CA GLY A 204 -5.98 18.45 -6.50
C GLY A 204 -5.00 17.34 -6.22
N VAL A 205 -3.86 17.39 -6.88
CA VAL A 205 -2.78 16.42 -6.74
C VAL A 205 -1.47 17.15 -6.46
N LEU A 206 -0.76 16.68 -5.46
CA LEU A 206 0.62 17.07 -5.17
C LEU A 206 1.53 16.13 -5.95
N TYR A 207 2.32 16.67 -6.86
CA TYR A 207 3.31 15.94 -7.64
C TYR A 207 4.71 16.30 -7.17
N PHE A 208 5.51 15.29 -7.00
CA PHE A 208 6.94 15.41 -6.75
C PHE A 208 7.67 14.66 -7.85
N THR A 209 8.47 15.39 -8.59
CA THR A 209 9.49 14.82 -9.46
C THR A 209 10.84 14.89 -8.76
N ASN A 210 11.89 14.39 -9.37
CA ASN A 210 13.24 14.63 -8.86
C ASN A 210 13.66 16.11 -8.96
N HIS A 211 12.97 16.93 -9.78
CA HIS A 211 13.29 18.34 -10.01
C HIS A 211 12.29 19.33 -9.44
N ARG A 212 10.98 19.03 -9.46
CA ARG A 212 9.92 19.99 -9.11
C ARG A 212 8.95 19.45 -8.08
N PHE A 213 8.41 20.40 -7.32
CA PHE A 213 7.14 20.28 -6.60
C PHE A 213 6.06 20.99 -7.40
N VAL A 214 4.97 20.31 -7.71
CA VAL A 214 3.83 20.86 -8.43
C VAL A 214 2.55 20.52 -7.67
N PHE A 215 1.68 21.52 -7.50
CA PHE A 215 0.30 21.29 -7.10
C PHE A 215 -0.63 21.67 -8.23
N GLU A 216 -1.41 20.71 -8.69
CA GLU A 216 -2.43 20.86 -9.72
C GLU A 216 -3.80 20.79 -9.07
N GLY A 217 -4.47 21.95 -8.96
CA GLY A 217 -5.80 22.07 -8.40
C GLY A 217 -6.89 21.79 -9.44
N GLN A 218 -8.07 21.38 -8.95
CA GLN A 218 -9.27 21.18 -9.75
C GLN A 218 -10.21 22.35 -9.53
N LYS A 219 -10.49 23.12 -10.59
CA LYS A 219 -11.44 24.23 -10.57
C LYS A 219 -12.71 23.88 -11.33
N GLU A 220 -13.86 24.16 -10.72
CA GLU A 220 -15.13 24.07 -11.41
C GLU A 220 -15.32 25.31 -12.29
N VAL A 221 -15.35 25.11 -13.61
CA VAL A 221 -15.70 26.18 -14.58
C VAL A 221 -17.16 26.01 -14.97
N VAL A 222 -17.94 27.03 -14.72
CA VAL A 222 -19.35 27.08 -15.13
C VAL A 222 -19.42 27.42 -16.59
N LEU A 223 -19.88 26.51 -17.44
CA LEU A 223 -20.00 26.69 -18.88
C LEU A 223 -21.32 27.34 -19.28
N GLU A 224 -22.41 27.06 -18.57
CA GLU A 224 -23.74 27.58 -18.88
C GLU A 224 -24.51 27.93 -17.60
N LYS A 225 -25.08 29.13 -17.55
CA LYS A 225 -26.04 29.55 -16.52
C LYS A 225 -27.36 29.88 -17.20
N HIS A 226 -28.44 29.19 -16.82
CA HIS A 226 -29.79 29.59 -17.13
C HIS A 226 -30.44 30.17 -15.88
N PHE A 227 -30.74 31.48 -15.91
CA PHE A 227 -31.18 32.27 -14.74
C PHE A 227 -30.18 32.11 -13.57
N LEU A 228 -30.54 31.67 -12.43
CA LEU A 228 -29.67 31.46 -11.27
C LEU A 228 -29.22 29.98 -11.12
N ILE A 229 -29.57 29.13 -12.08
CA ILE A 229 -29.27 27.69 -12.01
C ILE A 229 -28.10 27.38 -12.95
N VAL A 230 -27.04 26.82 -12.40
CA VAL A 230 -25.89 26.29 -13.16
C VAL A 230 -26.29 24.98 -13.81
N THR A 231 -26.35 24.96 -15.16
CA THR A 231 -26.81 23.81 -15.94
C THR A 231 -25.68 22.97 -16.45
N LYS A 232 -24.46 23.53 -16.57
CA LYS A 232 -23.31 22.78 -17.07
C LYS A 232 -22.02 23.24 -16.38
N LYS A 233 -21.31 22.31 -15.76
CA LYS A 233 -20.03 22.53 -15.11
C LYS A 233 -18.96 21.64 -15.79
N ARG A 234 -17.74 22.15 -15.88
CA ARG A 234 -16.55 21.40 -16.28
C ARG A 234 -15.52 21.52 -15.17
N ILE A 235 -14.85 20.41 -14.86
CA ILE A 235 -13.69 20.43 -13.98
C ILE A 235 -12.47 20.66 -14.86
N GLU A 236 -11.75 21.74 -14.59
CA GLU A 236 -10.48 22.04 -15.24
C GLU A 236 -9.34 21.85 -14.24
N ARG A 237 -8.23 21.28 -14.72
CA ARG A 237 -7.01 21.13 -13.93
C ARG A 237 -6.13 22.34 -14.20
N VAL A 238 -5.67 22.99 -13.13
CA VAL A 238 -4.85 24.20 -13.21
C VAL A 238 -3.65 24.02 -12.29
N VAL A 239 -2.46 24.26 -12.84
CA VAL A 239 -1.23 24.31 -12.02
C VAL A 239 -1.29 25.58 -11.17
N GLU A 240 -1.44 25.41 -9.86
CA GLU A 240 -1.53 26.51 -8.88
C GLU A 240 -0.17 26.81 -8.26
N ILE A 241 0.65 25.78 -8.06
CA ILE A 241 2.02 25.90 -7.56
C ILE A 241 2.93 25.07 -8.44
N GLU A 242 4.02 25.66 -8.92
CA GLU A 242 5.11 24.98 -9.60
C GLU A 242 6.43 25.62 -9.16
N ARG A 243 7.29 24.86 -8.51
CA ARG A 243 8.58 25.34 -8.00
C ARG A 243 9.63 24.24 -8.10
N PRO A 244 10.92 24.60 -8.30
CA PRO A 244 12.02 23.66 -8.13
C PRO A 244 11.94 23.01 -6.75
N VAL A 245 12.25 21.72 -6.65
CA VAL A 245 12.18 20.99 -5.36
C VAL A 245 13.13 21.62 -4.32
N GLY A 246 14.26 22.13 -4.76
CA GLY A 246 15.22 22.83 -3.90
C GLY A 246 14.73 24.20 -3.36
N ALA A 247 13.64 24.75 -3.92
CA ALA A 247 12.97 25.95 -3.39
C ALA A 247 12.03 25.62 -2.20
N VAL A 248 11.72 24.37 -1.99
CA VAL A 248 11.00 23.89 -0.80
C VAL A 248 12.03 23.75 0.34
N ARG A 249 11.85 24.53 1.40
CA ARG A 249 12.71 24.50 2.58
C ARG A 249 12.46 23.26 3.42
N GLN A 250 11.18 22.96 3.67
CA GLN A 250 10.75 21.89 4.56
C GLN A 250 9.35 21.43 4.23
N ILE A 251 9.10 20.14 4.45
CA ILE A 251 7.74 19.57 4.53
C ILE A 251 7.58 18.94 5.90
N SER A 252 6.58 19.40 6.65
CA SER A 252 6.29 18.90 7.99
C SER A 252 4.86 18.38 8.09
N LYS A 253 4.67 17.30 8.84
CA LYS A 253 3.36 16.74 9.18
C LYS A 253 2.74 17.53 10.32
N GLY A 254 1.45 17.81 10.24
CA GLY A 254 0.72 18.50 11.29
C GLY A 254 -0.79 18.37 11.16
N ARG A 255 -1.49 19.13 12.00
CA ARG A 255 -2.95 19.22 11.97
C ARG A 255 -3.37 20.35 11.05
N VAL A 256 -4.25 20.07 10.08
CA VAL A 256 -4.70 21.01 9.08
C VAL A 256 -6.22 21.19 9.18
N GLY A 257 -6.67 22.46 9.09
CA GLY A 257 -8.09 22.83 9.08
C GLY A 257 -8.75 22.82 10.46
N LEU A 258 -10.00 23.34 10.49
CA LEU A 258 -10.79 23.53 11.73
C LEU A 258 -11.16 22.21 12.44
N LEU A 259 -11.30 21.11 11.68
CA LEU A 259 -11.63 19.78 12.21
C LEU A 259 -10.39 18.95 12.56
N ALA A 260 -9.21 19.58 12.56
CA ALA A 260 -7.94 18.98 12.95
C ALA A 260 -7.61 17.65 12.23
N GLY A 261 -7.88 17.59 10.92
CA GLY A 261 -7.39 16.51 10.04
C GLY A 261 -5.86 16.45 10.03
N THR A 262 -5.32 15.33 9.60
CA THR A 262 -3.87 15.21 9.36
C THR A 262 -3.54 15.81 8.01
N GLY A 263 -2.40 16.49 7.91
CA GLY A 263 -1.93 17.05 6.65
C GLY A 263 -0.44 17.33 6.66
N VAL A 264 0.02 18.01 5.63
CA VAL A 264 1.39 18.48 5.51
C VAL A 264 1.43 19.99 5.30
N PHE A 265 2.46 20.60 5.83
CA PHE A 265 2.80 22.01 5.62
C PHE A 265 4.02 22.06 4.71
N VAL A 266 3.87 22.67 3.54
CA VAL A 266 4.97 22.90 2.60
C VAL A 266 5.49 24.32 2.85
N GLU A 267 6.71 24.42 3.36
CA GLU A 267 7.39 25.68 3.61
C GLU A 267 8.41 25.94 2.51
N PHE A 268 8.30 27.07 1.83
CA PHE A 268 9.25 27.49 0.82
C PHE A 268 10.34 28.35 1.41
N LYS A 269 11.47 28.47 0.72
CA LYS A 269 12.54 29.39 1.09
C LYS A 269 12.04 30.84 0.98
N PRO A 270 12.49 31.77 1.83
CA PRO A 270 11.98 33.15 1.88
C PRO A 270 12.02 33.87 0.52
N GLU A 271 13.03 33.59 -0.29
CA GLU A 271 13.27 34.23 -1.59
C GLU A 271 12.18 33.87 -2.62
N VAL A 272 11.44 32.79 -2.40
CA VAL A 272 10.34 32.35 -3.27
C VAL A 272 9.08 33.20 -3.11
N GLY A 273 8.95 33.86 -1.95
CA GLY A 273 7.83 34.76 -1.64
C GLY A 273 6.47 34.05 -1.49
N LEU A 274 6.45 32.72 -1.32
CA LEU A 274 5.23 31.96 -1.06
C LEU A 274 5.06 31.74 0.44
N PRO A 275 3.83 31.83 0.97
CA PRO A 275 3.53 31.48 2.35
C PRO A 275 3.68 29.98 2.59
N VAL A 276 3.71 29.58 3.86
CA VAL A 276 3.60 28.17 4.25
C VAL A 276 2.24 27.65 3.81
N THR A 277 2.22 26.67 2.91
CA THR A 277 1.00 26.17 2.31
C THR A 277 0.59 24.84 2.95
N PRO A 278 -0.56 24.80 3.64
CA PRO A 278 -1.11 23.59 4.24
C PRO A 278 -1.92 22.77 3.22
N PHE A 279 -1.68 21.46 3.22
CA PHE A 279 -2.43 20.49 2.43
C PHE A 279 -3.07 19.44 3.34
N ASP A 280 -4.38 19.25 3.20
CA ASP A 280 -5.12 18.15 3.82
C ASP A 280 -4.91 16.88 2.99
N VAL A 281 -4.31 15.86 3.58
CA VAL A 281 -4.02 14.56 2.99
C VAL A 281 -4.31 13.47 4.02
N LYS A 282 -4.43 12.21 3.59
CA LYS A 282 -4.60 11.11 4.55
C LYS A 282 -3.38 10.97 5.45
N ALA A 283 -3.60 10.51 6.68
CA ALA A 283 -2.55 10.44 7.70
C ALA A 283 -1.30 9.66 7.24
N TRP A 284 -1.49 8.55 6.56
CA TRP A 284 -0.39 7.74 6.03
C TRP A 284 0.33 8.42 4.84
N GLU A 285 -0.40 9.21 4.04
CA GLU A 285 0.16 9.95 2.92
C GLU A 285 1.07 11.08 3.41
N ALA A 286 0.76 11.71 4.55
CA ALA A 286 1.62 12.72 5.15
C ALA A 286 3.01 12.17 5.51
N ASP A 287 3.08 10.95 6.04
CA ASP A 287 4.36 10.28 6.33
C ASP A 287 5.11 9.92 5.04
N VAL A 288 4.38 9.46 4.02
CA VAL A 288 4.94 9.16 2.69
C VAL A 288 5.51 10.42 2.06
N ILE A 289 4.76 11.52 2.00
CA ILE A 289 5.22 12.80 1.43
C ILE A 289 6.51 13.26 2.11
N THR A 290 6.55 13.23 3.45
CA THR A 290 7.74 13.66 4.21
C THR A 290 8.96 12.76 3.94
N ARG A 291 8.75 11.44 3.80
CA ARG A 291 9.79 10.47 3.45
C ARG A 291 10.33 10.73 2.04
N PHE A 292 9.44 10.89 1.06
CA PHE A 292 9.83 11.10 -0.32
C PHE A 292 10.48 12.45 -0.57
N PHE A 293 10.06 13.49 0.13
CA PHE A 293 10.76 14.79 0.08
C PHE A 293 12.22 14.65 0.53
N ARG A 294 12.48 13.92 1.62
CA ARG A 294 13.87 13.64 2.06
C ARG A 294 14.63 12.76 1.05
N TYR A 295 13.98 11.77 0.47
CA TYR A 295 14.55 10.92 -0.57
C TYR A 295 14.99 11.73 -1.81
N ILE A 296 14.20 12.73 -2.22
CA ILE A 296 14.54 13.61 -3.33
C ILE A 296 15.67 14.56 -2.93
N THR A 297 15.52 15.30 -1.83
CA THR A 297 16.49 16.31 -1.40
C THR A 297 17.83 15.72 -0.94
N GLY A 298 17.84 14.46 -0.52
CA GLY A 298 19.05 13.67 -0.23
C GLY A 298 19.78 13.14 -1.46
N GLY A 299 19.24 13.36 -2.67
CA GLY A 299 19.81 12.89 -3.94
C GLY A 299 19.68 11.38 -4.17
N GLU A 300 18.90 10.67 -3.34
CA GLU A 300 18.68 9.23 -3.51
C GLU A 300 17.80 8.97 -4.73
N ALA A 301 16.80 9.83 -4.98
CA ALA A 301 15.94 9.73 -6.16
C ALA A 301 16.75 9.81 -7.46
N ASP A 302 17.68 10.77 -7.57
CA ASP A 302 18.50 10.93 -8.77
C ASP A 302 19.43 9.73 -8.99
N ARG A 303 19.97 9.15 -7.90
CA ARG A 303 20.80 7.93 -8.00
C ARG A 303 19.99 6.72 -8.49
N ASP A 304 18.81 6.52 -7.98
CA ASP A 304 17.93 5.42 -8.38
C ASP A 304 17.47 5.56 -9.84
N ILE A 305 17.12 6.80 -10.25
CA ILE A 305 16.72 7.12 -11.63
C ILE A 305 17.87 6.86 -12.58
N ALA A 306 19.07 7.33 -12.25
CA ALA A 306 20.26 7.10 -13.06
C ALA A 306 20.60 5.60 -13.18
N ALA A 307 20.54 4.85 -12.08
CA ALA A 307 20.78 3.42 -12.08
C ALA A 307 19.75 2.66 -12.93
N THR A 308 18.48 3.07 -12.89
CA THR A 308 17.39 2.48 -13.70
C THR A 308 17.62 2.72 -15.20
N HIS A 309 18.20 3.88 -15.57
CA HIS A 309 18.54 4.21 -16.95
C HIS A 309 19.94 3.72 -17.39
N GLY A 310 20.63 2.96 -16.55
CA GLY A 310 21.96 2.42 -16.85
C GLY A 310 23.08 3.49 -16.88
N VAL A 311 22.84 4.65 -16.29
CA VAL A 311 23.84 5.72 -16.16
C VAL A 311 24.66 5.46 -14.90
N ALA A 312 25.96 5.28 -15.06
CA ALA A 312 26.88 5.10 -13.93
C ALA A 312 26.88 6.37 -13.05
N ASN A 313 26.43 6.19 -11.81
CA ASN A 313 26.50 7.08 -10.66
C ASN A 313 26.65 8.58 -11.01
N PRO A 314 25.56 9.32 -11.23
CA PRO A 314 25.66 10.74 -11.51
C PRO A 314 26.32 11.41 -10.30
N ALA A 315 27.39 12.13 -10.52
CA ALA A 315 27.88 13.04 -9.51
C ALA A 315 26.73 13.97 -9.08
N PRO A 316 26.57 14.29 -7.78
CA PRO A 316 25.57 15.24 -7.36
C PRO A 316 25.72 16.49 -8.23
N PRO A 317 24.63 17.03 -8.82
CA PRO A 317 24.71 18.15 -9.73
C PRO A 317 25.38 19.31 -9.01
N THR A 318 26.64 19.56 -9.33
CA THR A 318 27.34 20.76 -8.84
C THR A 318 26.82 21.89 -9.72
N ILE A 319 25.76 22.54 -9.26
CA ILE A 319 25.14 23.66 -9.96
C ILE A 319 26.13 24.82 -9.96
N LYS A 320 26.82 25.00 -11.07
CA LYS A 320 27.77 26.11 -11.26
C LYS A 320 27.34 26.93 -12.46
N LEU A 321 26.48 27.89 -12.24
CA LEU A 321 26.35 28.99 -13.19
C LEU A 321 27.25 30.14 -12.72
N ALA A 322 28.49 30.14 -13.16
CA ALA A 322 29.41 31.19 -12.75
C ALA A 322 29.12 32.53 -13.46
N ARG A 323 28.61 32.49 -14.69
CA ARG A 323 28.37 33.69 -15.53
C ARG A 323 27.24 33.47 -16.52
N CYS A 324 26.54 34.56 -16.85
CA CYS A 324 25.56 34.58 -17.93
C CYS A 324 26.21 34.29 -19.27
N THR A 325 25.69 33.30 -20.01
CA THR A 325 26.22 32.94 -21.36
C THR A 325 25.92 34.01 -22.43
N ALA A 326 24.94 34.90 -22.20
CA ALA A 326 24.58 35.97 -23.14
C ALA A 326 25.38 37.26 -22.93
N CYS A 327 25.64 37.70 -21.67
CA CYS A 327 26.31 38.96 -21.41
C CYS A 327 27.59 38.85 -20.56
N GLY A 328 27.95 37.67 -20.10
CA GLY A 328 29.16 37.42 -19.28
C GLY A 328 29.07 37.89 -17.83
N ALA A 329 27.96 38.50 -17.41
CA ALA A 329 27.79 38.99 -16.04
C ALA A 329 27.80 37.82 -15.03
N PRO A 330 28.37 38.01 -13.83
CA PRO A 330 28.32 36.99 -12.79
C PRO A 330 26.88 36.75 -12.34
N HIS A 331 26.54 35.50 -12.04
CA HIS A 331 25.26 35.17 -11.39
C HIS A 331 25.45 35.25 -9.87
N SER A 332 24.61 36.03 -9.21
CA SER A 332 24.67 36.25 -7.76
C SER A 332 23.56 35.54 -6.97
N GLY A 333 22.54 35.05 -7.69
CA GLY A 333 21.38 34.38 -7.08
C GLY A 333 21.65 32.93 -6.68
N GLU A 334 20.89 32.44 -5.72
CA GLU A 334 20.90 31.04 -5.33
C GLU A 334 20.26 30.19 -6.44
N ILE A 335 20.90 29.10 -6.80
CA ILE A 335 20.38 28.13 -7.77
C ILE A 335 19.83 26.94 -7.00
N TYR A 336 18.57 26.65 -7.23
CA TYR A 336 17.87 25.57 -6.53
C TYR A 336 18.03 24.23 -7.27
N GLN A 337 18.11 23.13 -6.52
CA GLN A 337 18.00 21.79 -7.09
C GLN A 337 16.72 21.69 -7.92
N GLY A 338 16.84 21.18 -9.16
CA GLY A 338 15.73 21.05 -10.10
C GLY A 338 15.37 22.32 -10.87
N GLN A 339 16.12 23.39 -10.71
CA GLN A 339 15.96 24.61 -11.51
C GLN A 339 16.62 24.43 -12.87
N ALA A 340 15.83 24.50 -13.96
CA ALA A 340 16.33 24.26 -15.33
C ALA A 340 16.99 25.49 -15.95
N SER A 341 16.62 26.70 -15.52
CA SER A 341 17.20 27.94 -16.02
C SER A 341 17.13 29.05 -14.98
N VAL A 342 17.98 30.06 -15.15
CA VAL A 342 17.94 31.31 -14.38
C VAL A 342 17.81 32.50 -15.32
N GLN A 343 17.13 33.54 -14.87
CA GLN A 343 17.08 34.81 -15.58
C GLN A 343 18.23 35.68 -15.15
N CYS A 344 19.01 36.19 -16.12
CA CYS A 344 20.10 37.07 -15.81
C CYS A 344 19.61 38.42 -15.31
N GLU A 345 20.02 38.86 -14.13
CA GLU A 345 19.62 40.13 -13.51
C GLU A 345 20.10 41.36 -14.32
N TYR A 346 21.15 41.20 -15.16
CA TYR A 346 21.74 42.30 -15.93
C TYR A 346 21.14 42.45 -17.33
N CYS A 347 20.87 41.36 -18.04
CA CYS A 347 20.42 41.43 -19.43
C CYS A 347 19.04 40.78 -19.67
N GLY A 348 18.44 40.18 -18.66
CA GLY A 348 17.12 39.52 -18.77
C GLY A 348 17.11 38.18 -19.53
N ALA A 349 18.27 37.76 -20.07
CA ALA A 349 18.33 36.51 -20.82
C ALA A 349 18.10 35.30 -19.91
N SER A 350 17.31 34.32 -20.36
CA SER A 350 17.17 33.01 -19.68
C SER A 350 18.39 32.16 -20.02
N VAL A 351 19.12 31.75 -19.00
CA VAL A 351 20.34 30.93 -19.10
C VAL A 351 20.05 29.54 -18.56
N ALA A 352 20.23 28.51 -19.39
CA ALA A 352 20.06 27.13 -18.97
C ALA A 352 21.13 26.76 -17.93
N ILE A 353 20.73 25.99 -16.93
CA ILE A 353 21.60 25.42 -15.91
C ILE A 353 21.99 24.02 -16.40
N THR A 354 23.27 23.81 -16.62
CA THR A 354 23.81 22.50 -17.10
C THR A 354 24.61 21.82 -15.98
#